data_b8d7cbabd1a1de15be79a36f8cc9e2c1
#
_entry.id   b8d7cbabd1a1de15be79a36f8cc9e2c1
#
_cell.length_a   1.000
_cell.length_b   1.000
_cell.length_c   1.000
_cell.angle_alpha   90.00
_cell.angle_beta   90.00
_cell.angle_gamma   90.00
#
_symmetry.space_group_name_H-M   'P 1'
#
loop_
_entity.id
_entity.type
_entity.pdbx_description
1 polymer ?
#
loop_
_entity_poly.entity_id
_entity_poly.type
_entity_poly.pdbx_seq_one_letter_code
_entity_poly.pdbx_strand_id
1 'polypeptide(L)'
;MKASVLIVDDDPTFRELAEELLLAAGLEVVGEAEDAEAGMSTAKATRPDAILLDVMLPDGNGAVVARDFAALPWAPRVLLTSSSPDAVDPEVIDADGVVGFVSKQGLPEAPLARLLGGP
;
A
#
# COMPACT_ATOMS: atom_id res chain seq x y z
N MET A 1 -5.27 -11.18 16.27
CA MET A 1 -5.85 -9.92 15.74
C MET A 1 -5.50 -9.78 14.27
N LYS A 2 -6.41 -9.23 13.48
CA LYS A 2 -6.15 -8.98 12.06
C LYS A 2 -5.30 -7.72 11.88
N ALA A 3 -4.33 -7.76 11.01
CA ALA A 3 -3.60 -6.56 10.63
C ALA A 3 -4.51 -5.64 9.81
N SER A 4 -4.41 -4.34 10.06
CA SER A 4 -5.21 -3.32 9.38
C SER A 4 -4.44 -2.72 8.21
N VAL A 5 -5.12 -2.55 7.08
CA VAL A 5 -4.51 -2.06 5.83
C VAL A 5 -5.28 -0.86 5.30
N LEU A 6 -4.53 0.15 4.87
CA LEU A 6 -5.04 1.28 4.11
C LEU A 6 -4.67 1.08 2.64
N ILE A 7 -5.64 1.26 1.73
CA ILE A 7 -5.40 1.17 0.29
C ILE A 7 -5.31 2.59 -0.28
N VAL A 8 -4.19 2.91 -0.93
CA VAL A 8 -3.97 4.22 -1.56
C VAL A 8 -3.72 4.02 -3.06
N ASP A 9 -4.72 4.33 -3.87
CA ASP A 9 -4.70 4.11 -5.32
C ASP A 9 -5.81 4.96 -5.96
N ASP A 10 -5.53 5.61 -7.08
CA ASP A 10 -6.50 6.47 -7.74
C ASP A 10 -7.55 5.71 -8.58
N ASP A 11 -7.35 4.41 -8.79
CA ASP A 11 -8.28 3.57 -9.57
C ASP A 11 -9.31 2.90 -8.65
N PRO A 12 -10.58 3.33 -8.67
CA PRO A 12 -11.60 2.74 -7.78
C PRO A 12 -11.87 1.27 -8.07
N THR A 13 -11.72 0.83 -9.32
CA THR A 13 -11.90 -0.57 -9.68
C THR A 13 -10.81 -1.43 -9.03
N PHE A 14 -9.57 -0.95 -9.06
CA PHE A 14 -8.48 -1.67 -8.40
C PHE A 14 -8.67 -1.69 -6.88
N ARG A 15 -9.12 -0.56 -6.27
CA ARG A 15 -9.35 -0.55 -4.82
C ARG A 15 -10.38 -1.59 -4.41
N GLU A 16 -11.44 -1.76 -5.19
CA GLU A 16 -12.46 -2.77 -4.92
C GLU A 16 -11.89 -4.19 -4.98
N LEU A 17 -11.10 -4.48 -6.02
CA LEU A 17 -10.43 -5.77 -6.15
C LEU A 17 -9.45 -6.01 -4.99
N ALA A 18 -8.65 -5.01 -4.66
CA ALA A 18 -7.68 -5.11 -3.57
C ALA A 18 -8.37 -5.38 -2.24
N GLU A 19 -9.49 -4.72 -1.96
CA GLU A 19 -10.26 -4.97 -0.74
C GLU A 19 -10.69 -6.43 -0.65
N GLU A 20 -11.23 -6.99 -1.74
CA GLU A 20 -11.64 -8.39 -1.76
C GLU A 20 -10.46 -9.33 -1.48
N LEU A 21 -9.32 -9.06 -2.12
CA LEU A 21 -8.13 -9.91 -1.94
C LEU A 21 -7.57 -9.82 -0.52
N LEU A 22 -7.55 -8.63 0.06
CA LEU A 22 -7.06 -8.42 1.42
C LEU A 22 -7.97 -9.10 2.45
N LEU A 23 -9.27 -8.98 2.29
CA LEU A 23 -10.24 -9.65 3.17
C LEU A 23 -10.10 -11.17 3.07
N ALA A 24 -9.94 -11.70 1.87
CA ALA A 24 -9.73 -13.14 1.65
C ALA A 24 -8.44 -13.64 2.30
N ALA A 25 -7.44 -12.76 2.42
CA ALA A 25 -6.17 -13.09 3.07
C ALA A 25 -6.22 -12.97 4.60
N GLY A 26 -7.37 -12.62 5.17
CA GLY A 26 -7.53 -12.49 6.62
C GLY A 26 -7.11 -11.14 7.17
N LEU A 27 -6.98 -10.13 6.30
CA LEU A 27 -6.61 -8.78 6.70
C LEU A 27 -7.85 -7.90 6.84
N GLU A 28 -7.73 -6.79 7.56
CA GLU A 28 -8.80 -5.81 7.73
C GLU A 28 -8.49 -4.58 6.90
N VAL A 29 -9.47 -4.06 6.15
CA VAL A 29 -9.30 -2.82 5.38
C VAL A 29 -9.93 -1.69 6.19
N VAL A 30 -9.12 -0.72 6.63
CA VAL A 30 -9.59 0.38 7.49
C VAL A 30 -9.85 1.66 6.73
N GLY A 31 -9.51 1.71 5.44
CA GLY A 31 -9.79 2.88 4.63
C GLY A 31 -9.25 2.74 3.22
N GLU A 32 -9.70 3.65 2.37
CA GLU A 32 -9.22 3.79 0.99
C GLU A 32 -9.01 5.27 0.70
N ALA A 33 -8.02 5.58 -0.13
CA ALA A 33 -7.74 6.93 -0.55
C ALA A 33 -7.35 6.95 -2.02
N GLU A 34 -7.68 8.03 -2.72
CA GLU A 34 -7.43 8.16 -4.16
C GLU A 34 -6.14 8.89 -4.49
N ASP A 35 -5.50 9.52 -3.51
CA ASP A 35 -4.25 10.23 -3.72
C ASP A 35 -3.40 10.22 -2.45
N ALA A 36 -2.18 10.76 -2.55
CA ALA A 36 -1.25 10.75 -1.42
C ALA A 36 -1.74 11.63 -0.26
N GLU A 37 -2.33 12.78 -0.54
CA GLU A 37 -2.83 13.68 0.49
C GLU A 37 -3.95 13.04 1.30
N ALA A 38 -4.96 12.50 0.61
CA ALA A 38 -6.06 11.80 1.26
C ALA A 38 -5.57 10.56 2.00
N GLY A 39 -4.60 9.85 1.42
CA GLY A 39 -3.98 8.68 2.05
C GLY A 39 -3.29 9.02 3.36
N MET A 40 -2.52 10.11 3.37
CA MET A 40 -1.83 10.54 4.59
C MET A 40 -2.82 10.95 5.69
N SER A 41 -3.85 11.70 5.31
CA SER A 41 -4.91 12.10 6.24
C SER A 41 -5.62 10.89 6.84
N THR A 42 -6.00 9.92 6.00
CA THR A 42 -6.66 8.70 6.45
C THR A 42 -5.74 7.84 7.32
N ALA A 43 -4.45 7.76 6.96
CA ALA A 43 -3.48 7.02 7.76
C ALA A 43 -3.36 7.58 9.17
N LYS A 44 -3.31 8.89 9.31
CA LYS A 44 -3.22 9.53 10.63
C LYS A 44 -4.48 9.30 11.47
N ALA A 45 -5.65 9.22 10.81
CA ALA A 45 -6.91 8.98 11.50
C ALA A 45 -7.10 7.53 11.92
N THR A 46 -6.62 6.56 11.11
CA THR A 46 -6.88 5.13 11.32
C THR A 46 -5.67 4.36 11.87
N ARG A 47 -4.47 4.90 11.74
CA ARG A 47 -3.20 4.27 12.15
C ARG A 47 -3.09 2.81 11.67
N PRO A 48 -3.10 2.58 10.35
CA PRO A 48 -3.07 1.22 9.82
C PRO A 48 -1.72 0.54 10.09
N ASP A 49 -1.74 -0.79 10.23
CA ASP A 49 -0.53 -1.58 10.38
C ASP A 49 0.28 -1.62 9.08
N ALA A 50 -0.42 -1.53 7.94
CA ALA A 50 0.20 -1.59 6.63
C ALA A 50 -0.53 -0.71 5.63
N ILE A 51 0.18 -0.37 4.55
CA ILE A 51 -0.35 0.48 3.49
C ILE A 51 -0.04 -0.19 2.15
N LEU A 52 -1.09 -0.40 1.35
CA LEU A 52 -0.95 -0.84 -0.03
C LEU A 52 -0.95 0.42 -0.89
N LEU A 53 0.19 0.75 -1.49
CA LEU A 53 0.43 2.04 -2.11
C LEU A 53 0.77 1.91 -3.59
N ASP A 54 -0.04 2.57 -4.45
CA ASP A 54 0.29 2.72 -5.85
C ASP A 54 1.40 3.78 -6.00
N VAL A 55 2.48 3.42 -6.72
CA VAL A 55 3.59 4.34 -6.95
C VAL A 55 3.28 5.43 -7.98
N MET A 56 2.17 5.30 -8.70
CA MET A 56 1.77 6.19 -9.80
C MET A 56 0.61 7.10 -9.40
N LEU A 57 0.67 7.70 -8.22
CA LEU A 57 -0.39 8.60 -7.75
C LEU A 57 -0.33 9.95 -8.46
N PRO A 58 -1.49 10.62 -8.65
CA PRO A 58 -1.55 11.87 -9.41
C PRO A 58 -0.85 13.05 -8.72
N ASP A 59 -0.72 13.01 -7.40
CA ASP A 59 -0.23 14.14 -6.61
C ASP A 59 1.10 13.89 -5.90
N GLY A 60 1.86 12.84 -6.29
CA GLY A 60 3.09 12.58 -5.58
C GLY A 60 4.10 11.75 -6.35
N ASN A 61 5.37 11.96 -6.00
CA ASN A 61 6.47 11.11 -6.44
C ASN A 61 6.48 9.85 -5.58
N GLY A 62 6.45 8.67 -6.21
CA GLY A 62 6.34 7.39 -5.50
C GLY A 62 7.39 7.18 -4.42
N ALA A 63 8.64 7.60 -4.66
CA ALA A 63 9.71 7.44 -3.66
C ALA A 63 9.47 8.32 -2.43
N VAL A 64 9.06 9.57 -2.64
CA VAL A 64 8.79 10.50 -1.54
C VAL A 64 7.58 10.05 -0.75
N VAL A 65 6.51 9.68 -1.44
CA VAL A 65 5.26 9.22 -0.81
C VAL A 65 5.50 7.97 0.03
N ALA A 66 6.24 6.99 -0.52
CA ALA A 66 6.56 5.76 0.21
C ALA A 66 7.35 6.05 1.50
N ARG A 67 8.34 6.94 1.42
CA ARG A 67 9.12 7.35 2.59
C ARG A 67 8.28 8.06 3.63
N ASP A 68 7.39 8.94 3.19
CA ASP A 68 6.53 9.69 4.11
C ASP A 68 5.60 8.75 4.89
N PHE A 69 5.01 7.76 4.23
CA PHE A 69 4.19 6.76 4.91
C PHE A 69 5.00 5.90 5.86
N ALA A 70 6.16 5.42 5.41
CA ALA A 70 7.02 4.57 6.24
C ALA A 70 7.56 5.31 7.46
N ALA A 71 7.69 6.63 7.39
CA ALA A 71 8.20 7.47 8.47
C ALA A 71 7.15 7.84 9.51
N LEU A 72 5.90 7.43 9.34
CA LEU A 72 4.87 7.68 10.35
C LEU A 72 5.29 7.06 11.69
N PRO A 73 4.89 7.68 12.84
CA PRO A 73 5.41 7.26 14.15
C PRO A 73 5.25 5.79 14.51
N TRP A 74 4.22 5.13 14.00
CA TRP A 74 3.99 3.71 14.26
C TRP A 74 4.61 2.80 13.21
N ALA A 75 5.39 3.36 12.26
CA ALA A 75 6.15 2.64 11.26
C ALA A 75 5.35 1.57 10.49
N PRO A 76 4.29 1.96 9.75
CA PRO A 76 3.50 0.98 9.01
C PRO A 76 4.33 0.30 7.92
N ARG A 77 3.99 -0.94 7.59
CA ARG A 77 4.60 -1.62 6.44
C ARG A 77 4.02 -1.04 5.17
N VAL A 78 4.88 -0.78 4.19
CA VAL A 78 4.43 -0.24 2.90
C VAL A 78 4.69 -1.27 1.81
N LEU A 79 3.63 -1.75 1.17
CA LEU A 79 3.71 -2.62 0.00
C LEU A 79 3.36 -1.80 -1.23
N LEU A 80 4.28 -1.76 -2.18
CA LEU A 80 4.11 -0.97 -3.40
C LEU A 80 3.42 -1.79 -4.50
N THR A 81 2.59 -1.11 -5.30
CA THR A 81 1.98 -1.69 -6.48
C THR A 81 2.10 -0.75 -7.67
N SER A 82 2.01 -1.30 -8.88
CA SER A 82 1.93 -0.51 -10.12
C SER A 82 1.36 -1.38 -11.23
N SER A 83 0.60 -0.76 -12.14
CA SER A 83 0.16 -1.40 -13.38
C SER A 83 1.29 -1.42 -14.43
N SER A 84 2.35 -0.65 -14.21
CA SER A 84 3.51 -0.53 -15.11
C SER A 84 4.80 -0.83 -14.35
N PRO A 85 5.06 -2.11 -14.00
CA PRO A 85 6.18 -2.47 -13.14
C PRO A 85 7.55 -2.07 -13.71
N ASP A 86 7.69 -2.03 -15.03
CA ASP A 86 8.94 -1.64 -15.66
C ASP A 86 9.29 -0.16 -15.48
N ALA A 87 8.31 0.66 -15.10
CA ALA A 87 8.49 2.08 -14.86
C ALA A 87 8.86 2.43 -13.42
N VAL A 88 8.92 1.43 -12.54
CA VAL A 88 9.21 1.65 -11.13
C VAL A 88 10.72 1.71 -10.89
N ASP A 89 11.16 2.79 -10.25
CA ASP A 89 12.57 2.95 -9.90
C ASP A 89 12.96 1.95 -8.80
N PRO A 90 14.02 1.16 -8.98
CA PRO A 90 14.48 0.22 -7.97
C PRO A 90 14.75 0.84 -6.60
N GLU A 91 15.17 2.12 -6.56
CA GLU A 91 15.41 2.82 -5.29
C GLU A 91 14.14 2.95 -4.44
N VAL A 92 12.99 3.05 -5.09
CA VAL A 92 11.69 3.13 -4.38
C VAL A 92 11.41 1.81 -3.67
N ILE A 93 11.71 0.69 -4.33
CA ILE A 93 11.46 -0.65 -3.79
C ILE A 93 12.38 -0.93 -2.60
N ASP A 94 13.61 -0.41 -2.62
CA ASP A 94 14.60 -0.65 -1.58
C ASP A 94 14.52 0.35 -0.42
N ALA A 95 13.54 1.26 -0.43
CA ALA A 95 13.40 2.25 0.64
C ALA A 95 13.04 1.60 1.97
N ASP A 96 13.53 2.20 3.07
CA ASP A 96 13.25 1.73 4.43
C ASP A 96 11.74 1.75 4.68
N GLY A 97 11.22 0.65 5.26
CA GLY A 97 9.79 0.52 5.54
C GLY A 97 8.99 -0.06 4.40
N VAL A 98 9.57 -0.16 3.20
CA VAL A 98 8.95 -0.81 2.06
C VAL A 98 9.23 -2.30 2.16
N VAL A 99 8.16 -3.10 2.27
CA VAL A 99 8.29 -4.56 2.46
C VAL A 99 8.36 -5.32 1.14
N GLY A 100 8.05 -4.65 0.04
CA GLY A 100 8.14 -5.28 -1.28
C GLY A 100 7.39 -4.51 -2.34
N PHE A 101 7.37 -5.08 -3.53
CA PHE A 101 6.65 -4.57 -4.68
C PHE A 101 5.93 -5.73 -5.37
N VAL A 102 4.67 -5.53 -5.70
CA VAL A 102 3.87 -6.50 -6.43
C VAL A 102 3.16 -5.77 -7.56
N SER A 103 3.27 -6.28 -8.80
CA SER A 103 2.49 -5.69 -9.90
C SER A 103 0.99 -5.87 -9.62
N LYS A 104 0.16 -4.97 -10.14
CA LYS A 104 -1.29 -5.10 -9.95
C LYS A 104 -1.81 -6.43 -10.50
N GLN A 105 -1.23 -6.89 -11.61
CA GLN A 105 -1.60 -8.16 -12.22
C GLN A 105 -1.20 -9.37 -11.35
N GLY A 106 -0.14 -9.24 -10.57
CA GLY A 106 0.34 -10.31 -9.69
C GLY A 106 -0.27 -10.31 -8.30
N LEU A 107 -1.10 -9.34 -7.98
CA LEU A 107 -1.66 -9.20 -6.64
C LEU A 107 -2.46 -10.44 -6.18
N PRO A 108 -3.30 -11.07 -7.02
CA PRO A 108 -4.07 -12.25 -6.60
C PRO A 108 -3.23 -13.42 -6.12
N GLU A 109 -2.01 -13.57 -6.63
CA GLU A 109 -1.10 -14.66 -6.24
C GLU A 109 -0.09 -14.27 -5.18
N ALA A 110 -0.07 -13.00 -4.75
CA ALA A 110 0.91 -12.51 -3.80
C ALA A 110 0.61 -13.01 -2.38
N PRO A 111 1.64 -13.25 -1.56
CA PRO A 111 1.44 -13.68 -0.16
C PRO A 111 1.08 -12.48 0.73
N LEU A 112 -0.12 -11.94 0.53
CA LEU A 112 -0.56 -10.69 1.16
C LEU A 112 -0.55 -10.73 2.69
N ALA A 113 -0.99 -11.85 3.26
CA ALA A 113 -1.02 -12.00 4.72
C ALA A 113 0.39 -11.88 5.31
N ARG A 114 1.39 -12.43 4.63
CA ARG A 114 2.78 -12.36 5.09
C ARG A 114 3.38 -10.97 4.87
N LEU A 115 3.13 -10.38 3.70
CA LEU A 115 3.71 -9.08 3.36
C LEU A 115 3.13 -7.95 4.20
N LEU A 116 1.83 -7.94 4.40
CA LEU A 116 1.13 -6.86 5.08
C LEU A 116 0.82 -7.17 6.54
N GLY A 117 0.65 -8.45 6.86
CA GLY A 117 0.36 -8.86 8.23
C GLY A 117 1.59 -9.00 9.11
N GLY A 118 2.77 -9.08 8.51
CA GLY A 118 4.04 -9.23 9.21
C GLY A 118 4.28 -10.65 9.74
N PRO A 119 5.33 -10.80 10.51
CA PRO A 119 5.67 -12.10 11.09
C PRO A 119 4.68 -12.54 12.16
#